data_011bce089a29aa681046a3a6df76d194
#
_entry.id   011bce089a29aa681046a3a6df76d194
#
_cell.length_a   1.000
_cell.length_b   1.000
_cell.length_c   1.000
_cell.angle_alpha   90.00
_cell.angle_beta   90.00
_cell.angle_gamma   90.00
#
_symmetry.space_group_name_H-M   'P 1'
#
loop_
_entity.id
_entity.type
_entity.pdbx_description
1 polymer ?
#
loop_
_entity_poly.entity_id
_entity_poly.type
_entity_poly.pdbx_seq_one_letter_code
_entity_poly.pdbx_strand_id
1 'polypeptide(L)'
;IDWSSHIIIVKDQEIAGFIILMRENQGYDSLNYDFFNSQDYPFLYVDRIAIKDGHRRKGLGRMIYEKTIDIAKELNVPTCCEVNTIPRNDPSLAFHDSFGFKEVGTKDYEDHSVVYLTRPSK
;
A
#
# COMPACT_ATOMS: atom_id res chain seq x y z
N ILE A 1 -15.51 -2.30 -12.36
CA ILE A 1 -14.21 -2.36 -13.01
C ILE A 1 -13.25 -3.08 -12.10
N ASP A 2 -12.61 -4.05 -12.63
CA ASP A 2 -11.86 -4.99 -11.84
C ASP A 2 -10.37 -4.89 -12.13
N TRP A 3 -9.77 -3.79 -11.73
CA TRP A 3 -8.34 -3.59 -11.88
C TRP A 3 -7.53 -4.21 -10.75
N SER A 4 -8.13 -4.33 -9.56
CA SER A 4 -7.40 -4.83 -8.39
C SER A 4 -7.22 -6.34 -8.47
N SER A 5 -6.02 -6.81 -8.09
CA SER A 5 -5.73 -8.23 -7.98
C SER A 5 -6.37 -8.83 -6.74
N HIS A 6 -6.42 -8.04 -5.67
CA HIS A 6 -6.90 -8.50 -4.38
C HIS A 6 -7.62 -7.39 -3.66
N ILE A 7 -8.74 -7.73 -3.05
CA ILE A 7 -9.44 -6.87 -2.09
C ILE A 7 -9.59 -7.67 -0.82
N ILE A 8 -9.05 -7.15 0.28
CA ILE A 8 -9.17 -7.79 1.59
C ILE A 8 -10.11 -6.96 2.44
N ILE A 9 -11.13 -7.58 2.98
CA ILE A 9 -12.14 -6.93 3.82
C ILE A 9 -12.02 -7.50 5.23
N VAL A 10 -11.94 -6.63 6.22
CA VAL A 10 -11.95 -7.01 7.64
C VAL A 10 -13.32 -6.71 8.21
N LYS A 11 -13.91 -7.70 8.87
CA LYS A 11 -15.22 -7.58 9.50
C LYS A 11 -15.10 -7.75 11.01
N ASP A 12 -15.81 -6.90 11.74
CA ASP A 12 -15.96 -6.96 13.19
C ASP A 12 -17.43 -6.60 13.46
N GLN A 13 -18.34 -7.58 13.25
CA GLN A 13 -19.80 -7.46 13.22
C GLN A 13 -20.30 -6.65 12.00
N GLU A 14 -19.50 -5.73 11.52
CA GLU A 14 -19.72 -4.95 10.29
C GLU A 14 -18.38 -4.83 9.56
N ILE A 15 -18.37 -4.21 8.38
CA ILE A 15 -17.11 -3.97 7.68
C ILE A 15 -16.32 -2.93 8.44
N ALA A 16 -15.17 -3.33 9.01
CA ALA A 16 -14.31 -2.47 9.80
C ALA A 16 -13.21 -1.80 8.97
N GLY A 17 -12.83 -2.41 7.85
CA GLY A 17 -11.80 -1.85 7.00
C GLY A 17 -11.56 -2.69 5.76
N PHE A 18 -10.72 -2.16 4.85
CA PHE A 18 -10.34 -2.88 3.63
C PHE A 18 -9.01 -2.39 3.11
N ILE A 19 -8.43 -3.19 2.23
CA ILE A 19 -7.25 -2.81 1.46
C ILE A 19 -7.45 -3.25 0.02
N ILE A 20 -7.00 -2.42 -0.93
CA ILE A 20 -7.03 -2.72 -2.36
C ILE A 20 -5.60 -2.87 -2.85
N LEU A 21 -5.30 -4.02 -3.45
CA LEU A 21 -3.97 -4.39 -3.91
C LEU A 21 -3.97 -4.59 -5.42
N MET A 22 -2.90 -4.12 -6.08
CA MET A 22 -2.72 -4.21 -7.53
C MET A 22 -1.45 -4.96 -7.85
N ARG A 23 -1.48 -5.73 -8.94
CA ARG A 23 -0.29 -6.33 -9.51
C ARG A 23 0.25 -5.46 -10.66
N GLU A 24 1.44 -5.79 -11.14
CA GLU A 24 2.04 -5.12 -12.29
C GLU A 24 1.19 -5.30 -13.56
N ASN A 25 1.30 -4.36 -14.47
CA ASN A 25 0.72 -4.43 -15.83
C ASN A 25 -0.80 -4.63 -15.88
N GLN A 26 -1.53 -4.04 -14.94
CA GLN A 26 -3.00 -4.19 -14.91
C GLN A 26 -3.76 -3.04 -15.56
N GLY A 27 -3.05 -2.13 -16.24
CA GLY A 27 -3.69 -1.03 -16.95
C GLY A 27 -4.32 0.03 -16.05
N TYR A 28 -3.96 0.03 -14.77
CA TYR A 28 -4.49 0.99 -13.81
C TYR A 28 -3.91 2.39 -14.09
N ASP A 29 -4.79 3.39 -14.21
CA ASP A 29 -4.40 4.76 -14.56
C ASP A 29 -4.09 5.56 -13.30
N SER A 30 -2.86 5.52 -12.84
CA SER A 30 -2.38 6.23 -11.66
C SER A 30 -0.90 6.54 -11.84
N LEU A 31 -0.51 7.80 -11.65
CA LEU A 31 0.90 8.20 -11.77
C LEU A 31 1.78 7.51 -10.72
N ASN A 32 1.26 7.31 -9.52
CA ASN A 32 2.01 6.62 -8.48
C ASN A 32 2.20 5.13 -8.81
N TYR A 33 1.16 4.48 -9.30
CA TYR A 33 1.24 3.10 -9.78
C TYR A 33 2.24 3.01 -10.94
N ASP A 34 2.19 3.97 -11.87
CA ASP A 34 3.08 4.00 -13.03
C ASP A 34 4.55 4.05 -12.64
N PHE A 35 4.89 4.74 -11.55
CA PHE A 35 6.26 4.77 -11.05
C PHE A 35 6.78 3.33 -10.86
N PHE A 36 6.00 2.49 -10.18
CA PHE A 36 6.41 1.11 -9.91
C PHE A 36 6.32 0.25 -11.16
N ASN A 37 5.27 0.44 -11.95
CA ASN A 37 5.08 -0.35 -13.16
C ASN A 37 6.17 -0.10 -14.20
N SER A 38 6.78 1.08 -14.20
CA SER A 38 7.88 1.43 -15.11
C SER A 38 9.22 0.83 -14.71
N GLN A 39 9.33 0.28 -13.50
CA GLN A 39 10.57 -0.34 -13.00
C GLN A 39 10.84 -1.72 -13.61
N ASP A 40 9.88 -2.26 -14.33
CA ASP A 40 10.01 -3.52 -15.09
C ASP A 40 10.32 -4.73 -14.19
N TYR A 41 9.64 -4.81 -13.05
CA TYR A 41 9.69 -6.00 -12.19
C TYR A 41 8.31 -6.26 -11.59
N PRO A 42 8.02 -7.51 -11.17
CA PRO A 42 6.73 -7.81 -10.54
C PRO A 42 6.64 -7.19 -9.15
N PHE A 43 5.43 -6.84 -8.74
CA PHE A 43 5.20 -6.23 -7.43
C PHE A 43 3.75 -6.43 -6.98
N LEU A 44 3.52 -6.14 -5.68
CA LEU A 44 2.19 -6.02 -5.12
C LEU A 44 2.06 -4.60 -4.58
N TYR A 45 1.20 -3.81 -5.18
CA TYR A 45 1.04 -2.40 -4.90
C TYR A 45 -0.18 -2.16 -4.02
N VAL A 46 0.00 -1.43 -2.91
CA VAL A 46 -1.09 -1.00 -2.05
C VAL A 46 -1.69 0.27 -2.64
N ASP A 47 -2.86 0.15 -3.26
CA ASP A 47 -3.54 1.30 -3.84
C ASP A 47 -4.25 2.12 -2.76
N ARG A 48 -4.97 1.45 -1.88
CA ARG A 48 -5.74 2.11 -0.84
C ARG A 48 -5.95 1.19 0.35
N ILE A 49 -5.85 1.77 1.55
CA ILE A 49 -6.26 1.12 2.79
C ILE A 49 -7.17 2.09 3.54
N ALA A 50 -8.24 1.59 4.12
CA ALA A 50 -9.15 2.39 4.93
C ALA A 50 -9.63 1.58 6.13
N ILE A 51 -9.68 2.23 7.27
CA ILE A 51 -10.23 1.68 8.52
C ILE A 51 -11.40 2.58 8.92
N LYS A 52 -12.54 1.97 9.17
CA LYS A 52 -13.75 2.71 9.55
C LYS A 52 -13.57 3.37 10.92
N ASP A 53 -14.10 4.58 11.08
CA ASP A 53 -14.12 5.26 12.36
C ASP A 53 -14.83 4.37 13.39
N GLY A 54 -14.35 4.35 14.62
CA GLY A 54 -14.85 3.45 15.65
C GLY A 54 -14.11 2.12 15.71
N HIS A 55 -13.40 1.75 14.62
CA HIS A 55 -12.58 0.54 14.59
C HIS A 55 -11.09 0.86 14.57
N ARG A 56 -10.71 2.13 14.55
CA ARG A 56 -9.32 2.55 14.61
C ARG A 56 -8.72 2.22 15.96
N ARG A 57 -7.40 2.08 16.03
CA ARG A 57 -6.64 1.77 17.25
C ARG A 57 -6.92 0.37 17.82
N LYS A 58 -7.48 -0.53 16.99
CA LYS A 58 -7.66 -1.94 17.34
C LYS A 58 -6.61 -2.83 16.69
N GLY A 59 -5.58 -2.23 16.11
CA GLY A 59 -4.54 -2.99 15.41
C GLY A 59 -4.96 -3.53 14.05
N LEU A 60 -6.07 -3.04 13.49
CA LEU A 60 -6.57 -3.58 12.21
C LEU A 60 -5.65 -3.24 11.04
N GLY A 61 -5.09 -2.02 11.02
CA GLY A 61 -4.14 -1.64 9.97
C GLY A 61 -2.93 -2.57 9.95
N ARG A 62 -2.38 -2.87 11.12
CA ARG A 62 -1.26 -3.80 11.24
C ARG A 62 -1.65 -5.20 10.78
N MET A 63 -2.82 -5.69 11.17
CA MET A 63 -3.32 -7.01 10.78
C MET A 63 -3.48 -7.10 9.26
N ILE A 64 -4.05 -6.07 8.64
CA ILE A 64 -4.24 -6.02 7.19
C ILE A 64 -2.87 -6.03 6.48
N TYR A 65 -1.90 -5.25 6.98
CA TYR A 65 -0.56 -5.22 6.38
C TYR A 65 0.18 -6.53 6.57
N GLU A 66 0.04 -7.20 7.71
CA GLU A 66 0.62 -8.52 7.92
C GLU A 66 0.10 -9.51 6.89
N LYS A 67 -1.21 -9.49 6.63
CA LYS A 67 -1.82 -10.33 5.60
C LYS A 67 -1.32 -9.97 4.20
N THR A 68 -1.18 -8.68 3.92
CA THR A 68 -0.66 -8.19 2.64
C THR A 68 0.76 -8.69 2.41
N ILE A 69 1.61 -8.61 3.43
CA ILE A 69 2.99 -9.07 3.35
C ILE A 69 3.04 -10.57 3.14
N ASP A 70 2.16 -11.33 3.78
CA ASP A 70 2.07 -12.78 3.58
C ASP A 70 1.74 -13.11 2.13
N ILE A 71 0.80 -12.38 1.53
CA ILE A 71 0.45 -12.55 0.11
C ILE A 71 1.66 -12.25 -0.78
N ALA A 72 2.37 -11.15 -0.50
CA ALA A 72 3.57 -10.79 -1.27
C ALA A 72 4.65 -11.86 -1.18
N LYS A 73 4.84 -12.44 0.01
CA LYS A 73 5.80 -13.53 0.20
C LYS A 73 5.40 -14.77 -0.60
N GLU A 74 4.13 -15.13 -0.60
CA GLU A 74 3.63 -16.26 -1.40
C GLU A 74 3.86 -16.05 -2.89
N LEU A 75 3.65 -14.81 -3.36
CA LEU A 75 3.86 -14.45 -4.75
C LEU A 75 5.33 -14.21 -5.08
N ASN A 76 6.19 -14.12 -4.07
CA ASN A 76 7.61 -13.83 -4.21
C ASN A 76 7.85 -12.49 -4.91
N VAL A 77 7.12 -11.47 -4.49
CA VAL A 77 7.23 -10.09 -5.03
C VAL A 77 7.36 -9.08 -3.91
N PRO A 78 7.98 -7.92 -4.16
CA PRO A 78 7.99 -6.85 -3.16
C PRO A 78 6.61 -6.22 -3.01
N THR A 79 6.37 -5.64 -1.85
CA THR A 79 5.19 -4.82 -1.58
C THR A 79 5.59 -3.36 -1.74
N CYS A 80 4.80 -2.57 -2.44
CA CYS A 80 5.12 -1.16 -2.66
C CYS A 80 3.91 -0.26 -2.47
N CYS A 81 4.17 1.01 -2.20
CA CYS A 81 3.12 2.01 -1.96
C CYS A 81 3.73 3.41 -2.01
N GLU A 82 2.89 4.43 -1.84
CA GLU A 82 3.37 5.80 -1.64
C GLU A 82 2.75 6.37 -0.36
N VAL A 83 3.45 7.33 0.25
CA VAL A 83 3.00 8.07 1.44
C VAL A 83 3.26 9.54 1.21
N ASN A 84 2.31 10.40 1.63
CA ASN A 84 2.46 11.84 1.52
C ASN A 84 3.60 12.36 2.41
N THR A 85 4.44 13.21 1.84
CA THR A 85 5.50 13.92 2.56
C THR A 85 5.16 15.41 2.70
N ILE A 86 4.31 15.96 1.81
CA ILE A 86 3.80 17.33 1.89
C ILE A 86 2.32 17.28 1.50
N PRO A 87 1.37 17.50 2.41
CA PRO A 87 1.56 17.59 3.85
C PRO A 87 2.10 16.28 4.42
N ARG A 88 2.95 16.40 5.43
CA ARG A 88 3.66 15.24 5.96
C ARG A 88 2.74 14.33 6.76
N ASN A 89 2.78 13.05 6.47
CA ASN A 89 2.00 12.02 7.19
C ASN A 89 2.96 11.17 8.03
N ASP A 90 3.43 11.74 9.15
CA ASP A 90 4.39 11.07 10.01
C ASP A 90 3.90 9.73 10.56
N PRO A 91 2.63 9.59 11.01
CA PRO A 91 2.15 8.29 11.48
C PRO A 91 2.26 7.20 10.42
N SER A 92 1.92 7.52 9.17
CA SER A 92 2.01 6.56 8.07
C SER A 92 3.46 6.22 7.73
N LEU A 93 4.34 7.21 7.73
CA LEU A 93 5.77 6.98 7.48
C LEU A 93 6.37 6.05 8.53
N ALA A 94 6.07 6.29 9.82
CA ALA A 94 6.54 5.45 10.91
C ALA A 94 5.95 4.04 10.84
N PHE A 95 4.68 3.94 10.49
CA PHE A 95 4.00 2.65 10.33
C PHE A 95 4.69 1.80 9.26
N HIS A 96 4.95 2.37 8.09
CA HIS A 96 5.60 1.66 7.01
C HIS A 96 7.05 1.31 7.35
N ASP A 97 7.77 2.21 8.01
CA ASP A 97 9.13 1.93 8.45
C ASP A 97 9.18 0.73 9.39
N SER A 98 8.18 0.61 10.28
CA SER A 98 8.10 -0.51 11.23
C SER A 98 7.93 -1.86 10.53
N PHE A 99 7.43 -1.87 9.29
CA PHE A 99 7.29 -3.09 8.48
C PHE A 99 8.48 -3.33 7.55
N GLY A 100 9.49 -2.48 7.59
CA GLY A 100 10.70 -2.67 6.79
C GLY A 100 10.63 -2.06 5.39
N PHE A 101 9.70 -1.15 5.14
CA PHE A 101 9.64 -0.43 3.87
C PHE A 101 10.81 0.53 3.75
N LYS A 102 11.34 0.68 2.55
CA LYS A 102 12.46 1.57 2.23
C LYS A 102 12.08 2.53 1.12
N GLU A 103 12.61 3.73 1.19
CA GLU A 103 12.39 4.75 0.17
C GLU A 103 13.11 4.38 -1.13
N VAL A 104 12.39 4.48 -2.26
CA VAL A 104 12.93 4.20 -3.59
C VAL A 104 12.72 5.35 -4.56
N GLY A 105 12.05 6.41 -4.17
CA GLY A 105 11.85 7.58 -5.01
C GLY A 105 10.89 8.57 -4.40
N THR A 106 10.75 9.72 -5.04
CA THR A 106 9.83 10.77 -4.61
C THR A 106 9.19 11.40 -5.83
N LYS A 107 8.06 12.07 -5.62
CA LYS A 107 7.43 12.87 -6.66
C LYS A 107 6.72 14.07 -6.05
N ASP A 108 6.92 15.24 -6.66
CA ASP A 108 6.22 16.46 -6.31
C ASP A 108 5.07 16.66 -7.30
N TYR A 109 3.87 16.84 -6.75
CA TYR A 109 2.70 17.24 -7.51
C TYR A 109 2.42 18.71 -7.21
N GLU A 110 1.46 19.29 -7.89
CA GLU A 110 1.12 20.72 -7.72
C GLU A 110 0.67 21.01 -6.28
N ASP A 111 -0.09 20.12 -5.67
CA ASP A 111 -0.73 20.33 -4.37
C ASP A 111 -0.20 19.43 -3.26
N HIS A 112 0.69 18.49 -3.58
CA HIS A 112 1.25 17.58 -2.58
C HIS A 112 2.51 16.90 -3.10
N SER A 113 3.22 16.22 -2.20
CA SER A 113 4.39 15.41 -2.55
C SER A 113 4.29 14.04 -1.90
N VAL A 114 4.89 13.05 -2.53
CA VAL A 114 4.87 11.68 -2.03
C VAL A 114 6.28 11.08 -2.03
N VAL A 115 6.49 10.10 -1.15
CA VAL A 115 7.65 9.22 -1.19
C VAL A 115 7.17 7.83 -1.61
N TYR A 116 7.93 7.19 -2.47
CA TYR A 116 7.65 5.82 -2.91
C TYR A 116 8.43 4.85 -2.02
N LEU A 117 7.74 3.84 -1.52
CA LEU A 117 8.28 2.88 -0.57
C LEU A 117 8.16 1.46 -1.12
N THR A 118 9.15 0.63 -0.83
CA THR A 118 9.10 -0.78 -1.19
C THR A 118 9.63 -1.63 -0.03
N ARG A 119 9.03 -2.81 0.13
CA ARG A 119 9.46 -3.82 1.08
C ARG A 119 9.77 -5.10 0.31
N PRO A 120 11.00 -5.63 0.40
CA PRO A 120 11.32 -6.90 -0.28
C PRO A 120 10.43 -8.03 0.20
N SER A 121 10.29 -9.08 -0.62
CA SER A 121 9.48 -10.24 -0.29
C SER A 121 10.06 -11.10 0.83
N LYS A 122 11.32 -10.88 1.20
CA LYS A 122 11.99 -11.63 2.25
C LYS A 122 12.26 -10.79 3.49
#